data_2d0aa97bebeebbd092569328d73a0332
#
_entry.id   2d0aa97bebeebbd092569328d73a0332
#
_cell.length_a   1.000
_cell.length_b   1.000
_cell.length_c   1.000
_cell.angle_alpha   90.00
_cell.angle_beta   90.00
_cell.angle_gamma   90.00
#
_symmetry.space_group_name_H-M   'P 1'
#
loop_
_entity.id
_entity.type
_entity.pdbx_description
1 polymer ?
#
loop_
_entity_poly.entity_id
_entity_poly.type
_entity_poly.pdbx_seq_one_letter_code
_entity_poly.pdbx_strand_id
1 'polypeptide(L)'
;DLTQPNIYQLDLGSKPVWITHEMEIVPDQDSAFHVTSSMEWLDPFQTAVLEKPPYPKPESAIDSETAFVVKQENHFVEVEVNLSAPGIIILSEIDYPGWKVSANGKTIENLRAFGLLRAVALPSGNSTVLWKYNPRPVQIGLITSGITVGLLLLLLYKTPKKLLKNFKSY
;
A
#
# COMPACT_ATOMS: atom_id res chain seq x y z
N ASP A 1 28.23 15.06 29.05
CA ASP A 1 27.14 15.91 28.56
C ASP A 1 26.25 15.08 27.62
N LEU A 2 25.17 14.53 28.16
CA LEU A 2 24.23 13.61 27.46
C LEU A 2 23.11 14.40 26.78
N THR A 3 23.43 15.47 26.12
CA THR A 3 22.46 16.37 25.56
C THR A 3 22.55 16.42 24.05
N GLN A 4 21.81 15.63 23.42
CA GLN A 4 21.14 15.70 22.11
C GLN A 4 21.13 14.31 21.47
N PRO A 5 20.00 13.72 21.15
CA PRO A 5 19.99 12.62 20.23
C PRO A 5 20.53 13.15 18.90
N ASN A 6 21.62 12.55 18.42
CA ASN A 6 22.14 12.84 17.10
C ASN A 6 21.07 12.44 16.08
N ILE A 7 20.22 13.38 15.71
CA ILE A 7 19.29 13.21 14.60
C ILE A 7 20.16 13.39 13.35
N TYR A 8 20.59 12.29 12.76
CA TYR A 8 21.19 12.29 11.45
C TYR A 8 20.08 12.46 10.42
N GLN A 9 20.01 13.61 9.79
CA GLN A 9 19.24 13.76 8.56
C GLN A 9 20.06 13.08 7.45
N LEU A 10 19.72 11.83 7.15
CA LEU A 10 20.19 11.17 5.95
C LEU A 10 19.50 11.86 4.77
N ASP A 11 20.26 12.63 4.01
CA ASP A 11 19.80 13.15 2.72
C ASP A 11 19.86 12.01 1.69
N LEU A 12 18.97 11.06 1.84
CA LEU A 12 18.78 9.92 0.93
C LEU A 12 18.09 10.33 -0.36
N GLY A 13 18.07 11.64 -0.68
CA GLY A 13 17.32 12.17 -1.81
C GLY A 13 15.97 11.48 -1.83
N SER A 14 15.00 11.93 -1.01
CA SER A 14 13.74 11.22 -0.80
C SER A 14 13.03 10.98 -2.13
N LYS A 15 13.22 9.79 -2.69
CA LYS A 15 12.45 9.33 -3.83
C LYS A 15 11.23 8.61 -3.28
N PRO A 16 10.05 9.23 -3.32
CA PRO A 16 8.82 8.57 -2.84
C PRO A 16 8.45 7.36 -3.72
N VAL A 17 8.95 7.34 -4.95
CA VAL A 17 8.77 6.26 -5.92
C VAL A 17 10.02 6.12 -6.78
N TRP A 18 10.39 4.89 -7.13
CA TRP A 18 11.49 4.61 -8.05
C TRP A 18 11.24 3.37 -8.89
N ILE A 19 12.06 3.20 -9.92
CA ILE A 19 12.03 2.09 -10.87
C ILE A 19 13.27 1.23 -10.66
N THR A 20 13.10 -0.09 -10.72
CA THR A 20 14.22 -1.04 -10.80
C THR A 20 13.90 -2.16 -11.78
N HIS A 21 14.95 -2.71 -12.39
CA HIS A 21 14.87 -3.83 -13.33
C HIS A 21 15.56 -5.08 -12.78
N GLU A 22 16.31 -4.94 -11.69
CA GLU A 22 16.95 -6.05 -11.00
C GLU A 22 16.12 -6.50 -9.81
N MET A 23 16.14 -7.79 -9.53
CA MET A 23 15.39 -8.34 -8.42
C MET A 23 16.06 -9.58 -7.83
N GLU A 24 15.85 -9.75 -6.54
CA GLU A 24 16.10 -10.97 -5.80
C GLU A 24 14.77 -11.52 -5.28
N ILE A 25 14.54 -12.83 -5.45
CA ILE A 25 13.32 -13.48 -4.96
C ILE A 25 13.66 -14.29 -3.71
N VAL A 26 12.92 -14.04 -2.66
CA VAL A 26 13.04 -14.69 -1.35
C VAL A 26 11.73 -15.41 -0.98
N PRO A 27 11.79 -16.46 -0.13
CA PRO A 27 10.60 -17.29 0.14
C PRO A 27 9.51 -16.58 0.97
N ASP A 28 9.89 -15.63 1.82
CA ASP A 28 8.99 -14.99 2.78
C ASP A 28 9.48 -13.60 3.23
N GLN A 29 8.65 -12.95 4.04
CA GLN A 29 8.91 -11.61 4.57
C GLN A 29 10.13 -11.55 5.49
N ASP A 30 10.34 -12.56 6.33
CA ASP A 30 11.46 -12.60 7.26
C ASP A 30 12.79 -12.71 6.50
N SER A 31 12.81 -13.54 5.46
CA SER A 31 13.95 -13.63 4.53
C SER A 31 14.19 -12.31 3.80
N ALA A 32 13.13 -11.59 3.39
CA ALA A 32 13.28 -10.27 2.77
C ALA A 32 13.90 -9.26 3.73
N PHE A 33 13.48 -9.22 4.98
CA PHE A 33 14.10 -8.37 6.00
C PHE A 33 15.56 -8.75 6.27
N HIS A 34 15.85 -10.05 6.36
CA HIS A 34 17.22 -10.53 6.59
C HIS A 34 18.14 -10.12 5.46
N VAL A 35 17.73 -10.35 4.21
CA VAL A 35 18.50 -9.95 3.01
C VAL A 35 18.71 -8.43 3.00
N THR A 36 17.66 -7.65 3.18
CA THR A 36 17.72 -6.19 3.16
C THR A 36 18.62 -5.62 4.25
N SER A 37 18.63 -6.24 5.45
CA SER A 37 19.40 -5.72 6.59
C SER A 37 20.85 -6.22 6.66
N SER A 38 21.16 -7.36 6.04
CA SER A 38 22.46 -8.03 6.16
C SER A 38 23.39 -7.82 4.97
N MET A 39 22.87 -7.34 3.83
CA MET A 39 23.66 -7.15 2.62
C MET A 39 24.15 -5.70 2.49
N GLU A 40 25.40 -5.44 2.89
CA GLU A 40 26.04 -4.13 2.74
C GLU A 40 26.14 -3.64 1.27
N TRP A 41 26.03 -4.56 0.29
CA TRP A 41 26.12 -4.27 -1.13
C TRP A 41 24.77 -4.05 -1.82
N LEU A 42 23.65 -4.26 -1.13
CA LEU A 42 22.32 -4.10 -1.72
C LEU A 42 22.00 -2.61 -1.87
N ASP A 43 21.98 -2.14 -3.11
CA ASP A 43 21.42 -0.84 -3.43
C ASP A 43 19.89 -0.97 -3.68
N PRO A 44 19.03 -0.49 -2.78
CA PRO A 44 17.58 -0.63 -2.92
C PRO A 44 17.00 0.15 -4.10
N PHE A 45 17.77 1.06 -4.69
CA PHE A 45 17.37 1.76 -5.91
C PHE A 45 17.69 0.99 -7.19
N GLN A 46 18.55 -0.03 -7.11
CA GLN A 46 18.92 -0.86 -8.25
C GLN A 46 18.24 -2.24 -8.19
N THR A 47 18.20 -2.86 -7.03
CA THR A 47 17.71 -4.24 -6.86
C THR A 47 16.53 -4.30 -5.90
N ALA A 48 15.40 -4.82 -6.35
CA ALA A 48 14.24 -5.11 -5.51
C ALA A 48 14.38 -6.49 -4.85
N VAL A 49 14.07 -6.59 -3.56
CA VAL A 49 13.90 -7.88 -2.88
C VAL A 49 12.41 -8.17 -2.79
N LEU A 50 11.95 -9.23 -3.45
CA LEU A 50 10.53 -9.58 -3.57
C LEU A 50 10.24 -10.97 -3.01
N GLU A 51 9.05 -11.18 -2.46
CA GLU A 51 8.58 -12.47 -1.95
C GLU A 51 7.93 -13.34 -3.04
N LYS A 52 7.68 -12.75 -4.22
CA LYS A 52 7.05 -13.41 -5.35
C LYS A 52 7.66 -12.94 -6.67
N PRO A 53 7.75 -13.84 -7.67
CA PRO A 53 8.18 -13.42 -8.99
C PRO A 53 7.18 -12.43 -9.60
N PRO A 54 7.66 -11.28 -10.11
CA PRO A 54 6.79 -10.28 -10.73
C PRO A 54 6.34 -10.73 -12.12
N TYR A 55 5.17 -10.25 -12.53
CA TYR A 55 4.68 -10.37 -13.89
C TYR A 55 4.14 -9.03 -14.39
N PRO A 56 4.66 -8.51 -15.53
CA PRO A 56 5.71 -9.06 -16.39
C PRO A 56 7.06 -9.15 -15.67
N LYS A 57 7.93 -10.04 -16.15
CA LYS A 57 9.32 -10.13 -15.67
C LYS A 57 10.07 -8.86 -16.10
N PRO A 58 10.82 -8.22 -15.20
CA PRO A 58 11.61 -7.05 -15.56
C PRO A 58 12.69 -7.41 -16.59
N GLU A 59 12.98 -6.43 -17.44
CA GLU A 59 14.04 -6.50 -18.46
C GLU A 59 14.88 -5.22 -18.33
N SER A 60 16.13 -5.27 -18.79
CA SER A 60 17.02 -4.11 -18.69
C SER A 60 16.44 -2.90 -19.43
N ALA A 61 16.48 -1.75 -18.79
CA ALA A 61 16.08 -0.48 -19.42
C ALA A 61 16.93 -0.20 -20.66
N ILE A 62 16.29 0.31 -21.71
CA ILE A 62 16.93 0.65 -22.98
C ILE A 62 16.98 2.15 -23.24
N ASP A 63 16.28 2.94 -22.45
CA ASP A 63 16.20 4.40 -22.54
C ASP A 63 15.87 5.01 -21.17
N SER A 64 15.76 6.34 -21.13
CA SER A 64 15.39 7.07 -19.92
C SER A 64 13.96 6.72 -19.48
N GLU A 65 13.78 6.58 -18.19
CA GLU A 65 12.52 6.22 -17.55
C GLU A 65 12.14 7.20 -16.46
N THR A 66 10.86 7.33 -16.19
CA THR A 66 10.37 8.24 -15.16
C THR A 66 9.26 7.61 -14.33
N ALA A 67 9.28 7.88 -13.03
CA ALA A 67 8.18 7.60 -12.11
C ALA A 67 8.04 8.76 -11.12
N PHE A 68 6.84 9.28 -10.96
CA PHE A 68 6.58 10.35 -10.01
C PHE A 68 5.16 10.27 -9.44
N VAL A 69 5.04 10.66 -8.17
CA VAL A 69 3.74 10.74 -7.48
C VAL A 69 3.02 11.98 -7.97
N VAL A 70 1.85 11.79 -8.59
CA VAL A 70 0.99 12.88 -9.08
C VAL A 70 0.07 13.37 -7.99
N LYS A 71 -0.50 12.42 -7.24
CA LYS A 71 -1.45 12.72 -6.17
C LYS A 71 -1.29 11.73 -5.02
N GLN A 72 -1.32 12.27 -3.80
CA GLN A 72 -1.21 11.47 -2.58
C GLN A 72 -2.21 11.96 -1.56
N GLU A 73 -3.04 11.05 -1.05
CA GLU A 73 -3.98 11.27 0.04
C GLU A 73 -3.94 10.07 1.00
N ASN A 74 -4.53 10.19 2.19
CA ASN A 74 -4.50 9.12 3.21
C ASN A 74 -5.03 7.77 2.73
N HIS A 75 -5.86 7.76 1.68
CA HIS A 75 -6.53 6.56 1.19
C HIS A 75 -6.23 6.21 -0.27
N PHE A 76 -5.40 7.00 -0.95
CA PHE A 76 -4.89 6.64 -2.27
C PHE A 76 -3.58 7.36 -2.62
N VAL A 77 -2.82 6.72 -3.51
CA VAL A 77 -1.61 7.28 -4.14
C VAL A 77 -1.68 7.02 -5.62
N GLU A 78 -1.50 8.05 -6.42
CA GLU A 78 -1.47 7.99 -7.88
C GLU A 78 -0.06 8.31 -8.37
N VAL A 79 0.47 7.43 -9.21
CA VAL A 79 1.82 7.51 -9.77
C VAL A 79 1.75 7.43 -11.28
N GLU A 80 2.39 8.37 -11.96
CA GLU A 80 2.65 8.28 -13.39
C GLU A 80 4.01 7.67 -13.64
N VAL A 81 4.06 6.73 -14.59
CA VAL A 81 5.24 5.95 -14.92
C VAL A 81 5.42 5.90 -16.42
N ASN A 82 6.65 6.08 -16.87
CA ASN A 82 7.06 5.83 -18.25
C ASN A 82 8.25 4.87 -18.24
N LEU A 83 8.06 3.68 -18.79
CA LEU A 83 9.07 2.62 -18.84
C LEU A 83 9.52 2.36 -20.28
N SER A 84 10.82 2.23 -20.49
CA SER A 84 11.41 1.81 -21.75
C SER A 84 11.37 0.29 -21.95
N ALA A 85 11.40 -0.48 -20.84
CA ALA A 85 11.29 -1.93 -20.77
C ALA A 85 10.40 -2.33 -19.58
N PRO A 86 9.92 -3.58 -19.51
CA PRO A 86 9.21 -4.06 -18.31
C PRO A 86 10.04 -3.87 -17.04
N GLY A 87 9.45 -3.30 -15.99
CA GLY A 87 10.15 -2.92 -14.77
C GLY A 87 9.29 -3.04 -13.52
N ILE A 88 9.93 -2.88 -12.37
CA ILE A 88 9.30 -2.88 -11.04
C ILE A 88 9.27 -1.44 -10.54
N ILE A 89 8.08 -1.01 -10.14
CA ILE A 89 7.86 0.29 -9.51
C ILE A 89 7.71 0.06 -8.01
N ILE A 90 8.54 0.76 -7.23
CA ILE A 90 8.52 0.65 -5.77
C ILE A 90 8.07 2.00 -5.22
N LEU A 91 7.03 1.96 -4.37
CA LEU A 91 6.51 3.10 -3.64
C LEU A 91 7.03 3.05 -2.20
N SER A 92 7.69 4.13 -1.74
CA SER A 92 8.27 4.25 -0.38
C SER A 92 7.16 4.38 0.68
N GLU A 93 6.20 3.46 0.65
CA GLU A 93 5.12 3.36 1.62
C GLU A 93 4.85 1.91 2.02
N ILE A 94 4.49 1.74 3.31
CA ILE A 94 4.26 0.41 3.89
C ILE A 94 3.11 -0.31 3.19
N ASP A 95 3.36 -1.56 2.79
CA ASP A 95 2.32 -2.48 2.34
C ASP A 95 1.52 -3.00 3.53
N TYR A 96 0.32 -2.45 3.70
CA TYR A 96 -0.60 -2.84 4.75
C TYR A 96 -1.86 -3.51 4.16
N PRO A 97 -2.43 -4.54 4.82
CA PRO A 97 -3.64 -5.20 4.34
C PRO A 97 -4.79 -4.23 4.08
N GLY A 98 -5.38 -4.30 2.91
CA GLY A 98 -6.47 -3.41 2.48
C GLY A 98 -6.10 -2.48 1.32
N TRP A 99 -4.83 -2.34 1.01
CA TRP A 99 -4.40 -1.65 -0.21
C TRP A 99 -4.65 -2.52 -1.44
N LYS A 100 -5.18 -1.91 -2.48
CA LYS A 100 -5.38 -2.50 -3.80
C LYS A 100 -4.70 -1.62 -4.83
N VAL A 101 -4.19 -2.23 -5.88
CA VAL A 101 -3.50 -1.52 -6.94
C VAL A 101 -4.15 -1.79 -8.29
N SER A 102 -4.15 -0.77 -9.13
CA SER A 102 -4.56 -0.85 -10.53
C SER A 102 -3.58 -0.06 -11.40
N ALA A 103 -3.36 -0.53 -12.61
CA ALA A 103 -2.64 0.19 -13.65
C ALA A 103 -3.58 0.43 -14.83
N ASN A 104 -3.67 1.68 -15.30
CA ASN A 104 -4.57 2.09 -16.38
C ASN A 104 -6.02 1.60 -16.19
N GLY A 105 -6.52 1.64 -14.93
CA GLY A 105 -7.86 1.22 -14.54
C GLY A 105 -8.05 -0.31 -14.42
N LYS A 106 -7.05 -1.14 -14.71
CA LYS A 106 -7.11 -2.60 -14.55
C LYS A 106 -6.44 -3.00 -13.25
N THR A 107 -7.10 -3.84 -12.44
CA THR A 107 -6.50 -4.40 -11.22
C THR A 107 -5.30 -5.27 -11.59
N ILE A 108 -4.19 -5.04 -10.90
CA ILE A 108 -2.95 -5.80 -11.03
C ILE A 108 -2.53 -6.36 -9.67
N GLU A 109 -1.53 -7.25 -9.66
CA GLU A 109 -0.99 -7.80 -8.43
C GLU A 109 -0.20 -6.74 -7.67
N ASN A 110 -0.49 -6.58 -6.37
CA ASN A 110 0.34 -5.82 -5.46
C ASN A 110 1.46 -6.72 -4.96
N LEU A 111 2.70 -6.30 -5.18
CA LEU A 111 3.90 -6.96 -4.69
C LEU A 111 4.37 -6.26 -3.42
N ARG A 112 5.11 -6.99 -2.59
CA ARG A 112 5.80 -6.42 -1.45
C ARG A 112 7.30 -6.46 -1.70
N ALA A 113 7.94 -5.31 -1.64
CA ALA A 113 9.38 -5.18 -1.77
C ALA A 113 10.03 -4.97 -0.40
N PHE A 114 11.22 -5.54 -0.21
CA PHE A 114 12.01 -5.44 1.03
C PHE A 114 11.26 -5.90 2.28
N GLY A 115 10.26 -6.78 2.13
CA GLY A 115 9.38 -7.23 3.21
C GLY A 115 8.42 -6.16 3.74
N LEU A 116 8.44 -4.93 3.22
CA LEU A 116 7.73 -3.79 3.80
C LEU A 116 7.03 -2.88 2.79
N LEU A 117 7.66 -2.57 1.66
CA LEU A 117 7.21 -1.53 0.75
C LEU A 117 6.27 -2.06 -0.32
N ARG A 118 5.38 -1.19 -0.83
CA ARG A 118 4.51 -1.54 -1.96
C ARG A 118 5.28 -1.53 -3.26
N ALA A 119 5.02 -2.52 -4.10
CA ALA A 119 5.59 -2.58 -5.43
C ALA A 119 4.59 -3.15 -6.44
N VAL A 120 4.85 -2.87 -7.71
CA VAL A 120 4.12 -3.46 -8.85
C VAL A 120 5.07 -3.69 -10.01
N ALA A 121 4.79 -4.73 -10.80
CA ALA A 121 5.46 -4.92 -12.08
C ALA A 121 4.60 -4.37 -13.21
N LEU A 122 5.23 -3.65 -14.14
CA LEU A 122 4.56 -3.02 -15.27
C LEU A 122 5.26 -3.37 -16.59
N PRO A 123 4.53 -3.47 -17.69
CA PRO A 123 5.11 -3.53 -19.03
C PRO A 123 5.74 -2.19 -19.41
N SER A 124 6.50 -2.18 -20.49
CA SER A 124 7.00 -0.95 -21.11
C SER A 124 5.85 -0.02 -21.53
N GLY A 125 6.15 1.28 -21.60
CA GLY A 125 5.24 2.35 -21.99
C GLY A 125 4.71 3.18 -20.82
N ASN A 126 3.74 4.03 -21.12
CA ASN A 126 3.11 4.90 -20.13
C ASN A 126 2.05 4.17 -19.32
N SER A 127 2.09 4.34 -18.02
CA SER A 127 1.11 3.76 -17.09
C SER A 127 0.76 4.75 -15.98
N THR A 128 -0.53 4.80 -15.63
CA THR A 128 -1.01 5.44 -14.41
C THR A 128 -1.33 4.36 -13.39
N VAL A 129 -0.58 4.33 -12.30
CA VAL A 129 -0.74 3.37 -11.21
C VAL A 129 -1.48 4.02 -10.06
N LEU A 130 -2.56 3.38 -9.62
CA LEU A 130 -3.37 3.86 -8.50
C LEU A 130 -3.40 2.81 -7.39
N TRP A 131 -2.79 3.12 -6.25
CA TRP A 131 -3.00 2.39 -5.00
C TRP A 131 -4.17 3.02 -4.25
N LYS A 132 -5.16 2.20 -3.86
CA LYS A 132 -6.34 2.64 -3.12
C LYS A 132 -6.56 1.77 -1.89
N TYR A 133 -6.72 2.43 -0.73
CA TYR A 133 -7.02 1.75 0.52
C TYR A 133 -8.50 1.41 0.61
N ASN A 134 -8.82 0.13 0.70
CA ASN A 134 -10.20 -0.37 0.78
C ASN A 134 -10.28 -1.59 1.70
N PRO A 135 -10.19 -1.41 3.02
CA PRO A 135 -10.16 -2.51 3.98
C PRO A 135 -11.53 -3.15 4.14
N ARG A 136 -11.61 -4.46 3.87
CA ARG A 136 -12.85 -5.24 4.06
C ARG A 136 -13.44 -5.18 5.49
N PRO A 137 -12.63 -5.20 6.58
CA PRO A 137 -13.17 -5.13 7.94
C PRO A 137 -14.00 -3.87 8.21
N VAL A 138 -13.61 -2.74 7.66
CA VAL A 138 -14.35 -1.46 7.81
C VAL A 138 -15.72 -1.56 7.13
N GLN A 139 -15.79 -2.15 5.92
CA GLN A 139 -17.06 -2.34 5.22
C GLN A 139 -18.02 -3.26 6.00
N ILE A 140 -17.49 -4.38 6.52
CA ILE A 140 -18.27 -5.31 7.35
C ILE A 140 -18.76 -4.60 8.61
N GLY A 141 -17.89 -3.83 9.29
CA GLY A 141 -18.24 -3.05 10.49
C GLY A 141 -19.37 -2.06 10.23
N LEU A 142 -19.32 -1.33 9.11
CA LEU A 142 -20.37 -0.38 8.73
C LEU A 142 -21.73 -1.08 8.48
N ILE A 143 -21.72 -2.22 7.80
CA ILE A 143 -22.93 -3.00 7.53
C ILE A 143 -23.52 -3.52 8.84
N THR A 144 -22.73 -4.13 9.70
CA THR A 144 -23.20 -4.66 10.99
C THR A 144 -23.73 -3.58 11.91
N SER A 145 -23.04 -2.44 11.99
CA SER A 145 -23.51 -1.26 12.74
C SER A 145 -24.83 -0.73 12.20
N GLY A 146 -24.97 -0.63 10.88
CA GLY A 146 -26.21 -0.19 10.24
C GLY A 146 -27.39 -1.13 10.53
N ILE A 147 -27.19 -2.45 10.48
CA ILE A 147 -28.20 -3.45 10.84
C ILE A 147 -28.60 -3.31 12.30
N THR A 148 -27.62 -3.15 13.22
CA THR A 148 -27.89 -3.00 14.66
C THR A 148 -28.72 -1.76 14.95
N VAL A 149 -28.35 -0.61 14.37
CA VAL A 149 -29.12 0.64 14.51
C VAL A 149 -30.53 0.49 13.96
N GLY A 150 -30.67 -0.14 12.78
CA GLY A 150 -31.98 -0.41 12.18
C GLY A 150 -32.89 -1.27 13.08
N LEU A 151 -32.33 -2.32 13.68
CA LEU A 151 -33.06 -3.18 14.63
C LEU A 151 -33.47 -2.43 15.90
N LEU A 152 -32.58 -1.60 16.45
CA LEU A 152 -32.89 -0.76 17.63
C LEU A 152 -34.04 0.21 17.34
N LEU A 153 -34.01 0.90 16.19
CA LEU A 153 -35.08 1.80 15.78
C LEU A 153 -36.41 1.06 15.60
N LEU A 154 -36.39 -0.14 15.03
CA LEU A 154 -37.54 -0.99 14.88
C LEU A 154 -38.17 -1.42 16.23
N LEU A 155 -37.31 -1.78 17.20
CA LEU A 155 -37.74 -2.12 18.56
C LEU A 155 -38.32 -0.91 19.26
N LEU A 156 -37.73 0.26 19.16
CA LEU A 156 -38.26 1.51 19.74
C LEU A 156 -39.58 1.91 19.11
N TYR A 157 -39.75 1.71 17.81
CA TYR A 157 -41.00 2.00 17.12
C TYR A 157 -42.15 1.06 17.57
N LYS A 158 -41.84 -0.24 17.79
CA LYS A 158 -42.83 -1.25 18.25
C LYS A 158 -43.12 -1.19 19.74
N THR A 159 -42.30 -0.49 20.57
CA THR A 159 -42.60 -0.37 22.01
C THR A 159 -43.82 0.49 22.23
N PRO A 160 -44.90 -0.06 22.84
CA PRO A 160 -46.12 0.70 23.07
C PRO A 160 -45.82 1.86 24.03
N LYS A 161 -46.31 3.06 23.69
CA LYS A 161 -46.10 4.33 24.44
C LYS A 161 -46.44 4.24 25.95
N LYS A 162 -47.12 3.17 26.40
CA LYS A 162 -47.40 2.88 27.79
C LYS A 162 -46.15 2.56 28.65
N LEU A 163 -45.12 1.95 28.07
CA LEU A 163 -43.91 1.59 28.81
C LEU A 163 -43.01 2.80 29.05
N LEU A 164 -43.01 3.77 28.17
CA LEU A 164 -42.22 5.01 28.31
C LEU A 164 -42.77 5.96 29.37
N LYS A 165 -44.06 5.84 29.78
CA LYS A 165 -44.64 6.67 30.86
C LYS A 165 -44.15 6.27 32.24
N ASN A 166 -43.83 4.99 32.47
CA ASN A 166 -43.40 4.49 33.78
C ASN A 166 -41.95 4.87 34.14
N PHE A 167 -41.11 5.25 33.16
CA PHE A 167 -39.76 5.72 33.42
C PHE A 167 -39.63 7.20 33.84
N LYS A 168 -40.72 8.00 33.74
CA LYS A 168 -40.75 9.41 34.13
C LYS A 168 -41.27 9.65 35.57
N SER A 169 -41.45 8.56 36.34
CA SER A 169 -42.02 8.63 37.69
C SER A 169 -41.06 8.11 38.80
N TYR A 170 -39.75 8.32 38.64
CA TYR A 170 -38.74 8.16 39.68
C TYR A 170 -37.82 9.37 39.71
#